data_d2129de862cc74652c33e4ca21b63740
#
_entry.id   d2129de862cc74652c33e4ca21b63740
#
_cell.length_a   1.000
_cell.length_b   1.000
_cell.length_c   1.000
_cell.angle_alpha   90.00
_cell.angle_beta   90.00
_cell.angle_gamma   90.00
#
_symmetry.space_group_name_H-M   'P 1'
#
loop_
_entity.id
_entity.type
_entity.pdbx_description
1 polymer ?
#
loop_
_entity_poly.entity_id
_entity_poly.type
_entity_poly.pdbx_seq_one_letter_code
_entity_poly.pdbx_strand_id
1 'polypeptide(L)'
;MTQHDTTLDETQIRIDLAAALRLSCREGWHEAVANHFSAAVSADGKKFLVNPRWVHWSRVKASDLVLCDADDAATMDRPDAPDPSAWAIHSALHRKLSQARVALHIHPPHATALAGLVDPTIKPIDQTTARFYNRMAYDMAFGGIATAEEEGERIADAIGDAKTVMMQNHGVTTLGETVAEAWDALYHLERAARTMVLAYSTGRELAVMGDNMAEDVAMEWEADRAQQLSHFNEMKRILDKEEPDYKD
;
A
#
# COMPACT_ATOMS: atom_id res chain seq x y z
N MET A 1 -22.04 28.61 1.69
CA MET A 1 -21.00 27.57 1.66
C MET A 1 -21.58 26.41 0.87
N THR A 2 -21.30 26.35 -0.39
CA THR A 2 -21.72 25.23 -1.27
C THR A 2 -20.84 24.02 -0.94
N GLN A 3 -21.43 22.96 -0.38
CA GLN A 3 -20.82 21.64 -0.37
C GLN A 3 -20.49 21.27 -1.81
N HIS A 4 -19.23 21.26 -2.19
CA HIS A 4 -18.78 20.50 -3.33
C HIS A 4 -18.94 19.03 -2.95
N ASP A 5 -20.02 18.43 -3.41
CA ASP A 5 -20.18 16.99 -3.52
C ASP A 5 -19.16 16.54 -4.58
N THR A 6 -17.93 16.28 -4.15
CA THR A 6 -16.91 15.67 -5.00
C THR A 6 -17.32 14.20 -5.15
N THR A 7 -18.20 13.94 -6.13
CA THR A 7 -18.38 12.57 -6.63
C THR A 7 -17.00 12.03 -6.99
N LEU A 8 -16.57 11.00 -6.28
CA LEU A 8 -15.32 10.30 -6.57
C LEU A 8 -15.44 9.77 -8.01
N ASP A 9 -14.51 10.12 -8.87
CA ASP A 9 -14.47 9.58 -10.22
C ASP A 9 -14.01 8.12 -10.17
N GLU A 10 -14.96 7.18 -10.06
CA GLU A 10 -14.67 5.75 -10.01
C GLU A 10 -13.85 5.30 -11.23
N THR A 11 -14.11 5.87 -12.42
CA THR A 11 -13.35 5.53 -13.62
C THR A 11 -11.88 5.86 -13.47
N GLN A 12 -11.57 7.04 -12.93
CA GLN A 12 -10.18 7.43 -12.71
C GLN A 12 -9.53 6.59 -11.61
N ILE A 13 -10.27 6.25 -10.55
CA ILE A 13 -9.77 5.38 -9.47
C ILE A 13 -9.44 3.99 -10.01
N ARG A 14 -10.28 3.42 -10.88
CA ARG A 14 -10.03 2.14 -11.56
C ARG A 14 -8.74 2.18 -12.39
N ILE A 15 -8.59 3.21 -13.20
CA ILE A 15 -7.37 3.42 -14.02
C ILE A 15 -6.13 3.53 -13.13
N ASP A 16 -6.19 4.32 -12.07
CA ASP A 16 -5.05 4.53 -11.18
C ASP A 16 -4.68 3.26 -10.41
N LEU A 17 -5.66 2.49 -9.94
CA LEU A 17 -5.41 1.24 -9.22
C LEU A 17 -4.83 0.16 -10.16
N ALA A 18 -5.33 0.05 -11.39
CA ALA A 18 -4.76 -0.83 -12.41
C ALA A 18 -3.31 -0.42 -12.75
N ALA A 19 -3.05 0.89 -12.88
CA ALA A 19 -1.70 1.41 -13.09
C ALA A 19 -0.76 1.03 -11.91
N ALA A 20 -1.20 1.20 -10.66
CA ALA A 20 -0.41 0.86 -9.49
C ALA A 20 -0.02 -0.63 -9.47
N LEU A 21 -0.94 -1.54 -9.84
CA LEU A 21 -0.67 -2.97 -9.95
C LEU A 21 0.37 -3.26 -11.04
N ARG A 22 0.18 -2.71 -12.25
CA ARG A 22 1.13 -2.87 -13.36
C ARG A 22 2.52 -2.31 -13.02
N LEU A 23 2.59 -1.13 -12.44
CA LEU A 23 3.85 -0.49 -12.01
C LEU A 23 4.55 -1.33 -10.94
N SER A 24 3.83 -1.82 -9.92
CA SER A 24 4.41 -2.70 -8.91
C SER A 24 4.91 -4.02 -9.49
N CYS A 25 4.24 -4.54 -10.54
CA CYS A 25 4.72 -5.70 -11.29
C CYS A 25 6.04 -5.39 -12.01
N ARG A 26 6.18 -4.24 -12.66
CA ARG A 26 7.42 -3.80 -13.32
C ARG A 26 8.59 -3.65 -12.35
N GLU A 27 8.32 -3.19 -11.15
CA GLU A 27 9.33 -3.07 -10.09
C GLU A 27 9.72 -4.44 -9.48
N GLY A 28 9.02 -5.52 -9.88
CA GLY A 28 9.30 -6.87 -9.37
C GLY A 28 8.84 -7.10 -7.93
N TRP A 29 7.84 -6.35 -7.47
CA TRP A 29 7.36 -6.45 -6.09
C TRP A 29 6.22 -7.45 -5.91
N HIS A 30 5.53 -7.83 -6.99
CA HIS A 30 4.41 -8.75 -6.95
C HIS A 30 4.83 -10.21 -6.71
N GLU A 31 3.92 -10.98 -6.15
CA GLU A 31 4.05 -12.44 -6.01
C GLU A 31 3.08 -13.15 -6.96
N ALA A 32 3.38 -13.09 -8.26
CA ALA A 32 2.58 -13.68 -9.35
C ALA A 32 1.12 -13.19 -9.35
N VAL A 33 0.21 -13.91 -8.69
CA VAL A 33 -1.23 -13.61 -8.58
C VAL A 33 -1.66 -13.31 -7.14
N ALA A 34 -0.72 -13.33 -6.20
CA ALA A 34 -0.96 -13.01 -4.79
C ALA A 34 -0.83 -11.51 -4.53
N ASN A 35 -1.13 -11.12 -3.30
CA ASN A 35 -1.21 -9.74 -2.82
C ASN A 35 -2.40 -8.94 -3.39
N HIS A 36 -2.70 -7.81 -2.78
CA HIS A 36 -3.92 -7.09 -3.13
C HIS A 36 -3.84 -5.59 -2.82
N PHE A 37 -4.38 -4.82 -3.75
CA PHE A 37 -4.53 -3.38 -3.68
C PHE A 37 -5.99 -3.01 -3.73
N SER A 38 -6.42 -2.06 -2.90
CA SER A 38 -7.79 -1.56 -2.93
C SER A 38 -7.85 -0.04 -2.89
N ALA A 39 -8.96 0.50 -3.41
CA ALA A 39 -9.26 1.92 -3.39
C ALA A 39 -10.76 2.16 -3.20
N ALA A 40 -11.12 2.99 -2.24
CA ALA A 40 -12.51 3.36 -1.95
C ALA A 40 -13.11 4.22 -3.06
N VAL A 41 -14.36 3.92 -3.42
CA VAL A 41 -15.15 4.66 -4.42
C VAL A 41 -16.37 5.34 -3.81
N SER A 42 -16.70 5.07 -2.54
CA SER A 42 -17.76 5.77 -1.81
C SER A 42 -17.20 6.80 -0.83
N ALA A 43 -17.99 7.82 -0.50
CA ALA A 43 -17.58 8.90 0.40
C ALA A 43 -17.25 8.37 1.82
N ASP A 44 -17.99 7.39 2.30
CA ASP A 44 -17.77 6.72 3.60
C ASP A 44 -16.61 5.72 3.60
N GLY A 45 -16.01 5.43 2.45
CA GLY A 45 -14.91 4.50 2.31
C GLY A 45 -15.30 3.03 2.16
N LYS A 46 -16.54 2.66 2.42
CA LYS A 46 -16.94 1.25 2.57
C LYS A 46 -17.10 0.50 1.24
N LYS A 47 -17.45 1.20 0.16
CA LYS A 47 -17.40 0.61 -1.18
C LYS A 47 -16.02 0.84 -1.77
N PHE A 48 -15.35 -0.24 -2.14
CA PHE A 48 -13.98 -0.20 -2.63
C PHE A 48 -13.76 -1.17 -3.79
N LEU A 49 -12.80 -0.82 -4.62
CA LEU A 49 -12.28 -1.68 -5.68
C LEU A 49 -11.11 -2.50 -5.15
N VAL A 50 -10.97 -3.72 -5.62
CA VAL A 50 -9.82 -4.59 -5.35
C VAL A 50 -9.43 -5.36 -6.62
N ASN A 51 -8.17 -5.77 -6.76
CA ASN A 51 -7.74 -6.55 -7.90
C ASN A 51 -8.42 -7.93 -7.95
N PRO A 52 -8.68 -8.44 -9.16
CA PRO A 52 -9.31 -9.75 -9.35
C PRO A 52 -8.41 -10.87 -8.86
N ARG A 53 -9.01 -11.93 -8.33
CA ARG A 53 -8.33 -13.16 -7.93
C ARG A 53 -7.77 -13.89 -9.16
N TRP A 54 -6.57 -14.48 -9.04
CA TRP A 54 -5.92 -15.33 -10.04
C TRP A 54 -5.49 -14.64 -11.35
N VAL A 55 -5.55 -13.32 -11.43
CA VAL A 55 -5.03 -12.55 -12.55
C VAL A 55 -3.63 -12.05 -12.23
N HIS A 56 -2.67 -12.35 -13.11
CA HIS A 56 -1.31 -11.82 -12.96
C HIS A 56 -1.32 -10.30 -13.12
N TRP A 57 -0.62 -9.59 -12.26
CA TRP A 57 -0.69 -8.13 -12.17
C TRP A 57 -0.32 -7.40 -13.45
N SER A 58 0.58 -7.97 -14.29
CA SER A 58 0.89 -7.42 -15.62
C SER A 58 -0.28 -7.47 -16.62
N ARG A 59 -1.38 -8.09 -16.27
CA ARG A 59 -2.56 -8.25 -17.14
C ARG A 59 -3.80 -7.54 -16.61
N VAL A 60 -3.77 -7.05 -15.38
CA VAL A 60 -4.93 -6.39 -14.77
C VAL A 60 -5.27 -5.12 -15.54
N LYS A 61 -6.55 -4.94 -15.83
CA LYS A 61 -7.15 -3.76 -16.47
C LYS A 61 -8.10 -3.06 -15.50
N ALA A 62 -8.45 -1.82 -15.79
CA ALA A 62 -9.38 -1.04 -14.98
C ALA A 62 -10.76 -1.73 -14.86
N SER A 63 -11.23 -2.37 -15.95
CA SER A 63 -12.50 -3.13 -15.97
C SER A 63 -12.47 -4.44 -15.19
N ASP A 64 -11.29 -5.00 -14.94
CA ASP A 64 -11.15 -6.27 -14.20
C ASP A 64 -11.34 -6.08 -12.67
N LEU A 65 -11.21 -4.85 -12.18
CA LEU A 65 -11.27 -4.56 -10.75
C LEU A 65 -12.67 -4.85 -10.18
N VAL A 66 -12.70 -5.58 -9.07
CA VAL A 66 -13.93 -6.03 -8.42
C VAL A 66 -14.42 -4.97 -7.43
N LEU A 67 -15.70 -4.59 -7.54
CA LEU A 67 -16.34 -3.71 -6.58
C LEU A 67 -16.85 -4.55 -5.39
N CYS A 68 -16.40 -4.18 -4.19
CA CYS A 68 -16.79 -4.79 -2.92
C CYS A 68 -17.48 -3.76 -2.02
N ASP A 69 -18.29 -4.24 -1.08
CA ASP A 69 -18.87 -3.45 0.00
C ASP A 69 -18.39 -4.06 1.34
N ALA A 70 -17.64 -3.30 2.12
CA ALA A 70 -17.04 -3.78 3.36
C ALA A 70 -18.04 -4.29 4.40
N ASP A 71 -19.30 -3.86 4.31
CA ASP A 71 -20.39 -4.29 5.21
C ASP A 71 -21.20 -5.46 4.65
N ASP A 72 -20.93 -5.92 3.41
CA ASP A 72 -21.67 -7.00 2.75
C ASP A 72 -20.83 -8.27 2.59
N ALA A 73 -20.93 -9.18 3.58
CA ALA A 73 -20.24 -10.47 3.56
C ALA A 73 -20.67 -11.36 2.37
N ALA A 74 -21.87 -11.14 1.76
CA ALA A 74 -22.29 -11.86 0.56
C ALA A 74 -21.40 -11.57 -0.66
N THR A 75 -20.55 -10.56 -0.60
CA THR A 75 -19.48 -10.35 -1.58
C THR A 75 -18.66 -11.64 -1.81
N MET A 76 -18.42 -12.42 -0.77
CA MET A 76 -17.62 -13.66 -0.84
C MET A 76 -18.35 -14.85 -1.48
N ASP A 77 -19.70 -14.78 -1.63
CA ASP A 77 -20.50 -15.80 -2.31
C ASP A 77 -20.57 -15.61 -3.83
N ARG A 78 -20.02 -14.51 -4.34
CA ARG A 78 -20.06 -14.14 -5.76
C ARG A 78 -19.04 -14.92 -6.57
N PRO A 79 -19.33 -15.20 -7.88
CA PRO A 79 -18.37 -15.85 -8.77
C PRO A 79 -17.06 -15.06 -8.98
N ASP A 80 -17.13 -13.73 -8.86
CA ASP A 80 -16.02 -12.78 -8.98
C ASP A 80 -15.47 -12.35 -7.62
N ALA A 81 -15.75 -13.07 -6.54
CA ALA A 81 -15.27 -12.76 -5.21
C ALA A 81 -13.74 -12.55 -5.19
N PRO A 82 -13.24 -11.56 -4.43
CA PRO A 82 -11.81 -11.37 -4.27
C PRO A 82 -11.16 -12.54 -3.53
N ASP A 83 -9.84 -12.51 -3.40
CA ASP A 83 -9.14 -13.47 -2.55
C ASP A 83 -9.63 -13.34 -1.09
N PRO A 84 -9.82 -14.44 -0.33
CA PRO A 84 -10.27 -14.38 1.05
C PRO A 84 -9.37 -13.51 1.95
N SER A 85 -8.06 -13.51 1.73
CA SER A 85 -7.14 -12.64 2.48
C SER A 85 -7.30 -11.18 2.09
N ALA A 86 -7.56 -10.89 0.82
CA ALA A 86 -7.90 -9.55 0.36
C ALA A 86 -9.18 -9.05 1.04
N TRP A 87 -10.23 -9.89 1.08
CA TRP A 87 -11.47 -9.56 1.75
C TRP A 87 -11.24 -9.27 3.24
N ALA A 88 -10.62 -10.18 3.97
CA ALA A 88 -10.41 -10.06 5.41
C ALA A 88 -9.63 -8.79 5.79
N ILE A 89 -8.54 -8.50 5.09
CA ILE A 89 -7.72 -7.32 5.37
C ILE A 89 -8.42 -6.04 4.92
N HIS A 90 -8.81 -5.95 3.64
CA HIS A 90 -9.27 -4.67 3.08
C HIS A 90 -10.65 -4.26 3.60
N SER A 91 -11.58 -5.21 3.84
CA SER A 91 -12.88 -4.87 4.44
C SER A 91 -12.71 -4.27 5.84
N ALA A 92 -11.81 -4.83 6.66
CA ALA A 92 -11.49 -4.29 7.98
C ALA A 92 -10.84 -2.90 7.91
N LEU A 93 -9.86 -2.71 7.02
CA LEU A 93 -9.20 -1.41 6.82
C LEU A 93 -10.20 -0.34 6.40
N HIS A 94 -11.03 -0.62 5.40
CA HIS A 94 -12.03 0.33 4.90
C HIS A 94 -13.17 0.61 5.89
N ARG A 95 -13.50 -0.33 6.79
CA ARG A 95 -14.48 -0.07 7.86
C ARG A 95 -13.93 0.77 9.00
N LYS A 96 -12.67 0.51 9.41
CA LYS A 96 -12.13 1.03 10.69
C LYS A 96 -11.27 2.28 10.53
N LEU A 97 -10.55 2.41 9.42
CA LEU A 97 -9.52 3.43 9.25
C LEU A 97 -9.96 4.50 8.25
N SER A 98 -10.27 5.69 8.73
CA SER A 98 -10.69 6.81 7.87
C SER A 98 -9.61 7.24 6.87
N GLN A 99 -8.32 7.05 7.21
CA GLN A 99 -7.17 7.32 6.34
C GLN A 99 -6.93 6.24 5.28
N ALA A 100 -7.62 5.09 5.35
CA ALA A 100 -7.52 4.02 4.37
C ALA A 100 -8.47 4.24 3.18
N ARG A 101 -8.35 5.40 2.49
CA ARG A 101 -9.05 5.60 1.21
C ARG A 101 -8.47 4.68 0.14
N VAL A 102 -7.17 4.45 0.20
CA VAL A 102 -6.43 3.47 -0.59
C VAL A 102 -5.60 2.63 0.36
N ALA A 103 -5.55 1.32 0.12
CA ALA A 103 -4.72 0.38 0.86
C ALA A 103 -3.97 -0.53 -0.13
N LEU A 104 -2.65 -0.52 -0.07
CA LEU A 104 -1.78 -1.32 -0.92
C LEU A 104 -1.03 -2.31 -0.04
N HIS A 105 -1.50 -3.58 -0.02
CA HIS A 105 -0.86 -4.67 0.71
C HIS A 105 -0.04 -5.55 -0.24
N ILE A 106 1.24 -5.74 0.09
CA ILE A 106 2.20 -6.40 -0.78
C ILE A 106 3.42 -6.92 0.01
N HIS A 107 4.17 -7.87 -0.60
CA HIS A 107 5.39 -8.46 -0.04
C HIS A 107 6.63 -8.10 -0.90
N PRO A 108 7.05 -6.81 -0.99
CA PRO A 108 8.18 -6.45 -1.83
C PRO A 108 9.48 -6.98 -1.21
N PRO A 109 10.47 -7.40 -2.02
CA PRO A 109 11.57 -8.26 -1.56
C PRO A 109 12.36 -7.73 -0.36
N HIS A 110 12.72 -6.44 -0.36
CA HIS A 110 13.58 -5.91 0.71
C HIS A 110 12.78 -5.57 1.97
N ALA A 111 11.57 -5.02 1.84
CA ALA A 111 10.72 -4.76 3.00
C ALA A 111 10.28 -6.08 3.66
N THR A 112 9.98 -7.11 2.88
CA THR A 112 9.67 -8.46 3.41
C THR A 112 10.89 -9.08 4.09
N ALA A 113 12.09 -8.88 3.55
CA ALA A 113 13.31 -9.33 4.20
C ALA A 113 13.53 -8.64 5.56
N LEU A 114 13.26 -7.33 5.68
CA LEU A 114 13.30 -6.64 6.96
C LEU A 114 12.21 -7.11 7.91
N ALA A 115 10.99 -7.33 7.42
CA ALA A 115 9.88 -7.85 8.21
C ALA A 115 10.18 -9.22 8.84
N GLY A 116 11.11 -9.99 8.27
CA GLY A 116 11.61 -11.24 8.83
C GLY A 116 12.64 -11.10 9.94
N LEU A 117 13.07 -9.89 10.30
CA LEU A 117 14.06 -9.66 11.37
C LEU A 117 13.37 -9.52 12.73
N VAL A 118 14.14 -9.79 13.80
CA VAL A 118 13.70 -9.54 15.20
C VAL A 118 13.42 -8.05 15.44
N ASP A 119 14.23 -7.17 14.84
CA ASP A 119 14.02 -5.71 14.81
C ASP A 119 13.86 -5.28 13.35
N PRO A 120 12.62 -5.12 12.85
CA PRO A 120 12.36 -4.71 11.48
C PRO A 120 12.41 -3.19 11.27
N THR A 121 12.76 -2.42 12.30
CA THR A 121 12.66 -0.96 12.31
C THR A 121 13.52 -0.32 11.21
N ILE A 122 12.91 0.52 10.40
CA ILE A 122 13.61 1.40 9.44
C ILE A 122 14.33 2.50 10.23
N LYS A 123 15.66 2.45 10.25
CA LYS A 123 16.51 3.44 10.93
C LYS A 123 16.86 4.57 9.96
N PRO A 124 16.83 5.86 10.39
CA PRO A 124 17.12 6.99 9.53
C PRO A 124 18.63 7.08 9.23
N ILE A 125 19.07 6.40 8.16
CA ILE A 125 20.49 6.37 7.73
C ILE A 125 20.71 7.13 6.42
N ASP A 126 19.66 7.54 5.73
CA ASP A 126 19.66 8.42 4.58
C ASP A 126 18.33 9.21 4.50
N GLN A 127 18.20 10.10 3.52
CA GLN A 127 16.98 10.92 3.34
C GLN A 127 15.73 10.07 3.12
N THR A 128 15.85 8.95 2.41
CA THR A 128 14.69 8.09 2.09
C THR A 128 14.25 7.29 3.31
N THR A 129 15.18 6.75 4.08
CA THR A 129 14.86 6.03 5.33
C THR A 129 14.30 6.99 6.40
N ALA A 130 14.80 8.24 6.46
CA ALA A 130 14.32 9.26 7.37
C ALA A 130 12.86 9.68 7.10
N ARG A 131 12.36 9.54 5.86
CA ARG A 131 10.93 9.74 5.53
C ARG A 131 10.00 8.96 6.47
N PHE A 132 10.43 7.78 6.91
CA PHE A 132 9.63 6.85 7.71
C PHE A 132 9.88 6.98 9.23
N TYR A 133 10.72 7.91 9.65
CA TYR A 133 11.00 8.14 11.06
C TYR A 133 9.73 8.59 11.81
N ASN A 134 9.33 7.85 12.84
CA ASN A 134 8.07 8.04 13.59
C ASN A 134 6.79 8.05 12.73
N ARG A 135 6.81 7.51 11.52
CA ARG A 135 5.67 7.51 10.56
C ARG A 135 5.13 6.11 10.25
N MET A 136 5.72 5.09 10.87
CA MET A 136 5.33 3.71 10.64
C MET A 136 4.77 3.04 11.89
N ALA A 137 3.78 2.18 11.68
CA ALA A 137 3.45 1.13 12.64
C ALA A 137 4.27 -0.13 12.35
N TYR A 138 4.51 -0.91 13.40
CA TYR A 138 5.16 -2.22 13.32
C TYR A 138 4.25 -3.24 13.98
N ASP A 139 3.61 -4.08 13.19
CA ASP A 139 2.81 -5.19 13.70
C ASP A 139 3.73 -6.38 13.95
N MET A 140 4.03 -6.63 15.22
CA MET A 140 4.95 -7.70 15.66
C MET A 140 4.22 -9.01 15.93
N ALA A 141 2.90 -9.09 15.67
CA ALA A 141 2.09 -10.28 15.90
C ALA A 141 1.72 -10.93 14.56
N PHE A 142 2.29 -12.09 14.25
CA PHE A 142 1.94 -12.85 13.05
C PHE A 142 0.88 -13.91 13.39
N GLY A 143 -0.35 -13.72 12.87
CA GLY A 143 -1.49 -14.62 13.08
C GLY A 143 -1.63 -15.74 12.04
N GLY A 144 -0.69 -15.86 11.10
CA GLY A 144 -0.78 -16.79 9.97
C GLY A 144 -1.31 -16.11 8.69
N ILE A 145 -1.86 -16.91 7.77
CA ILE A 145 -2.48 -16.38 6.55
C ILE A 145 -3.80 -15.72 6.94
N ALA A 146 -3.93 -14.41 6.66
CA ALA A 146 -5.05 -13.58 7.07
C ALA A 146 -6.33 -13.86 6.25
N THR A 147 -6.96 -15.01 6.48
CA THR A 147 -8.22 -15.40 5.83
C THR A 147 -9.45 -15.21 6.72
N ALA A 148 -9.26 -14.94 8.01
CA ALA A 148 -10.31 -14.69 8.98
C ALA A 148 -10.52 -13.19 9.22
N GLU A 149 -11.77 -12.75 9.42
CA GLU A 149 -12.09 -11.34 9.67
C GLU A 149 -11.37 -10.79 10.91
N GLU A 150 -11.25 -11.63 11.96
CA GLU A 150 -10.58 -11.27 13.21
C GLU A 150 -9.10 -10.86 12.98
N GLU A 151 -8.43 -11.49 12.04
CA GLU A 151 -7.06 -11.13 11.69
C GLU A 151 -7.00 -9.79 10.94
N GLY A 152 -7.95 -9.53 10.03
CA GLY A 152 -8.09 -8.22 9.39
C GLY A 152 -8.34 -7.09 10.40
N GLU A 153 -9.23 -7.32 11.38
CA GLU A 153 -9.52 -6.40 12.47
C GLU A 153 -8.27 -6.12 13.32
N ARG A 154 -7.52 -7.17 13.66
CA ARG A 154 -6.27 -7.08 14.42
C ARG A 154 -5.21 -6.25 13.67
N ILE A 155 -5.06 -6.47 12.37
CA ILE A 155 -4.13 -5.69 11.52
C ILE A 155 -4.55 -4.22 11.50
N ALA A 156 -5.85 -3.93 11.33
CA ALA A 156 -6.34 -2.55 11.35
C ALA A 156 -6.06 -1.87 12.71
N ASP A 157 -6.25 -2.58 13.82
CA ASP A 157 -5.92 -2.06 15.16
C ASP A 157 -4.42 -1.82 15.33
N ALA A 158 -3.57 -2.69 14.80
CA ALA A 158 -2.11 -2.53 14.84
C ALA A 158 -1.61 -1.33 14.01
N ILE A 159 -2.30 -0.99 12.91
CA ILE A 159 -1.98 0.19 12.09
C ILE A 159 -2.30 1.48 12.84
N GLY A 160 -3.46 1.54 13.54
CA GLY A 160 -3.90 2.73 14.23
C GLY A 160 -3.97 3.95 13.30
N ASP A 161 -3.33 5.05 13.70
CA ASP A 161 -3.31 6.30 12.92
C ASP A 161 -2.19 6.36 11.86
N ALA A 162 -1.33 5.34 11.78
CA ALA A 162 -0.23 5.32 10.82
C ALA A 162 -0.74 5.13 9.37
N LYS A 163 0.05 5.60 8.41
CA LYS A 163 -0.20 5.38 6.97
C LYS A 163 0.66 4.27 6.37
N THR A 164 1.60 3.75 7.12
CA THR A 164 2.51 2.70 6.67
C THR A 164 2.71 1.72 7.82
N VAL A 165 2.57 0.43 7.53
CA VAL A 165 2.83 -0.63 8.50
C VAL A 165 3.75 -1.69 7.92
N MET A 166 4.71 -2.12 8.71
CA MET A 166 5.48 -3.34 8.48
C MET A 166 4.96 -4.45 9.40
N MET A 167 4.57 -5.56 8.80
CA MET A 167 4.01 -6.72 9.51
C MET A 167 5.05 -7.82 9.60
N GLN A 168 5.46 -8.17 10.82
CA GLN A 168 6.49 -9.16 11.05
C GLN A 168 6.14 -10.52 10.42
N ASN A 169 7.14 -11.15 9.77
CA ASN A 169 7.00 -12.42 9.03
C ASN A 169 5.93 -12.41 7.91
N HIS A 170 5.54 -11.23 7.41
CA HIS A 170 4.49 -11.10 6.42
C HIS A 170 4.93 -10.17 5.28
N GLY A 171 4.64 -8.90 5.39
CA GLY A 171 4.91 -7.92 4.36
C GLY A 171 4.61 -6.50 4.84
N VAL A 172 4.10 -5.66 3.95
CA VAL A 172 3.81 -4.27 4.26
C VAL A 172 2.42 -3.85 3.76
N THR A 173 1.88 -2.80 4.38
CA THR A 173 0.71 -2.09 3.84
C THR A 173 0.97 -0.59 3.87
N THR A 174 0.68 0.09 2.76
CA THR A 174 0.68 1.54 2.69
C THR A 174 -0.72 2.07 2.41
N LEU A 175 -1.10 3.12 3.14
CA LEU A 175 -2.39 3.80 3.05
C LEU A 175 -2.22 5.20 2.46
N GLY A 176 -3.26 5.71 1.81
CA GLY A 176 -3.27 7.06 1.27
C GLY A 176 -4.67 7.56 0.98
N GLU A 177 -4.79 8.87 0.77
CA GLU A 177 -6.01 9.51 0.29
C GLU A 177 -6.23 9.21 -1.20
N THR A 178 -5.14 9.00 -1.95
CA THR A 178 -5.15 8.68 -3.37
C THR A 178 -4.23 7.50 -3.66
N VAL A 179 -4.45 6.83 -4.80
CA VAL A 179 -3.56 5.76 -5.27
C VAL A 179 -2.13 6.27 -5.45
N ALA A 180 -1.98 7.51 -5.93
CA ALA A 180 -0.67 8.12 -6.13
C ALA A 180 0.11 8.26 -4.81
N GLU A 181 -0.53 8.73 -3.75
CA GLU A 181 0.10 8.87 -2.42
C GLU A 181 0.50 7.51 -1.84
N ALA A 182 -0.41 6.53 -1.88
CA ALA A 182 -0.15 5.21 -1.33
C ALA A 182 0.98 4.49 -2.10
N TRP A 183 1.00 4.61 -3.44
CA TRP A 183 2.01 3.98 -4.27
C TRP A 183 3.38 4.67 -4.14
N ASP A 184 3.43 5.99 -4.04
CA ASP A 184 4.67 6.72 -3.77
C ASP A 184 5.26 6.35 -2.40
N ALA A 185 4.41 6.19 -1.38
CA ALA A 185 4.85 5.70 -0.07
C ALA A 185 5.42 4.28 -0.16
N LEU A 186 4.76 3.38 -0.90
CA LEU A 186 5.22 2.02 -1.13
C LEU A 186 6.57 1.99 -1.87
N TYR A 187 6.71 2.79 -2.93
CA TYR A 187 7.96 2.90 -3.69
C TYR A 187 9.13 3.29 -2.79
N HIS A 188 8.96 4.33 -1.99
CA HIS A 188 10.02 4.81 -1.11
C HIS A 188 10.25 3.88 0.08
N LEU A 189 9.22 3.15 0.55
CA LEU A 189 9.38 2.14 1.59
C LEU A 189 10.29 1.00 1.12
N GLU A 190 10.03 0.43 -0.06
CA GLU A 190 10.86 -0.62 -0.61
C GLU A 190 12.28 -0.12 -0.89
N ARG A 191 12.43 1.14 -1.37
CA ARG A 191 13.73 1.76 -1.55
C ARG A 191 14.48 1.95 -0.22
N ALA A 192 13.79 2.40 0.85
CA ALA A 192 14.36 2.51 2.19
C ALA A 192 14.77 1.14 2.74
N ALA A 193 13.91 0.14 2.59
CA ALA A 193 14.19 -1.23 2.99
C ALA A 193 15.41 -1.81 2.26
N ARG A 194 15.52 -1.56 0.95
CA ARG A 194 16.70 -1.95 0.16
C ARG A 194 17.98 -1.31 0.70
N THR A 195 17.96 -0.03 1.01
CA THR A 195 19.10 0.68 1.61
C THR A 195 19.49 0.03 2.94
N MET A 196 18.52 -0.27 3.81
CA MET A 196 18.77 -0.94 5.10
C MET A 196 19.37 -2.33 4.93
N VAL A 197 18.81 -3.17 4.05
CA VAL A 197 19.32 -4.53 3.78
C VAL A 197 20.75 -4.47 3.27
N LEU A 198 21.07 -3.56 2.33
CA LEU A 198 22.43 -3.38 1.82
C LEU A 198 23.38 -2.87 2.89
N ALA A 199 22.96 -1.94 3.75
CA ALA A 199 23.78 -1.43 4.84
C ALA A 199 24.09 -2.54 5.88
N TYR A 200 23.07 -3.31 6.29
CA TYR A 200 23.24 -4.46 7.19
C TYR A 200 24.15 -5.54 6.61
N SER A 201 24.11 -5.80 5.31
CA SER A 201 24.97 -6.81 4.65
C SER A 201 26.45 -6.51 4.74
N THR A 202 26.85 -5.26 5.00
CA THR A 202 28.26 -4.89 5.20
C THR A 202 28.84 -5.37 6.52
N GLY A 203 28.00 -5.68 7.50
CA GLY A 203 28.41 -6.00 8.87
C GLY A 203 29.03 -4.81 9.63
N ARG A 204 28.92 -3.59 9.10
CA ARG A 204 29.44 -2.38 9.73
C ARG A 204 28.35 -1.69 10.55
N GLU A 205 28.76 -0.88 11.51
CA GLU A 205 27.85 -0.05 12.29
C GLU A 205 27.16 1.01 11.39
N LEU A 206 25.87 1.25 11.64
CA LEU A 206 25.06 2.23 10.91
C LEU A 206 25.31 3.64 11.44
N ALA A 207 25.48 4.62 10.56
CA ALA A 207 25.47 6.03 10.91
C ALA A 207 24.02 6.53 10.96
N VAL A 208 23.38 6.37 12.10
CA VAL A 208 21.97 6.77 12.32
C VAL A 208 21.90 8.26 12.61
N MET A 209 20.98 8.97 11.94
CA MET A 209 20.70 10.41 12.20
C MET A 209 20.18 10.59 13.62
N GLY A 210 20.52 11.73 14.23
CA GLY A 210 19.89 12.13 15.50
C GLY A 210 18.41 12.48 15.32
N ASP A 211 17.62 12.27 16.37
CA ASP A 211 16.15 12.35 16.36
C ASP A 211 15.59 13.64 15.74
N ASN A 212 16.16 14.81 16.11
CA ASN A 212 15.70 16.10 15.59
C ASN A 212 15.87 16.19 14.06
N MET A 213 17.04 15.78 13.55
CA MET A 213 17.31 15.80 12.11
C MET A 213 16.43 14.81 11.36
N ALA A 214 16.21 13.61 11.91
CA ALA A 214 15.35 12.60 11.32
C ALA A 214 13.89 13.08 11.23
N GLU A 215 13.39 13.74 12.29
CA GLU A 215 12.06 14.31 12.32
C GLU A 215 11.89 15.48 11.35
N ASP A 216 12.88 16.39 11.27
CA ASP A 216 12.86 17.50 10.30
C ASP A 216 12.77 16.98 8.87
N VAL A 217 13.56 15.96 8.49
CA VAL A 217 13.51 15.35 7.17
C VAL A 217 12.16 14.64 6.92
N ALA A 218 11.59 13.96 7.92
CA ALA A 218 10.28 13.33 7.77
C ALA A 218 9.19 14.37 7.50
N MET A 219 9.21 15.51 8.21
CA MET A 219 8.27 16.62 7.99
C MET A 219 8.43 17.27 6.60
N GLU A 220 9.65 17.41 6.09
CA GLU A 220 9.90 17.91 4.74
C GLU A 220 9.26 16.99 3.68
N TRP A 221 9.38 15.66 3.83
CA TRP A 221 8.73 14.69 2.96
C TRP A 221 7.20 14.78 3.00
N GLU A 222 6.61 14.96 4.18
CA GLU A 222 5.16 15.11 4.32
C GLU A 222 4.63 16.40 3.68
N ALA A 223 5.42 17.46 3.71
CA ALA A 223 5.05 18.75 3.12
C ALA A 223 5.04 18.74 1.59
N ASP A 224 5.80 17.83 0.94
CA ASP A 224 5.94 17.79 -0.53
C ASP A 224 4.95 16.82 -1.20
N ARG A 225 3.66 17.08 -0.98
CA ARG A 225 2.59 16.31 -1.64
C ARG A 225 2.64 16.41 -3.17
N ALA A 226 3.12 17.53 -3.69
CA ALA A 226 3.20 17.74 -5.14
C ALA A 226 4.18 16.76 -5.80
N GLN A 227 5.31 16.46 -5.15
CA GLN A 227 6.27 15.47 -5.63
C GLN A 227 5.66 14.06 -5.66
N GLN A 228 4.93 13.66 -4.63
CA GLN A 228 4.27 12.35 -4.55
C GLN A 228 3.31 12.12 -5.73
N LEU A 229 2.46 13.11 -6.00
CA LEU A 229 1.53 13.07 -7.13
C LEU A 229 2.26 13.09 -8.48
N SER A 230 3.30 13.90 -8.61
CA SER A 230 4.09 14.03 -9.84
C SER A 230 4.84 12.74 -10.16
N HIS A 231 5.38 12.06 -9.15
CA HIS A 231 6.08 10.78 -9.31
C HIS A 231 5.16 9.73 -9.94
N PHE A 232 4.00 9.47 -9.32
CA PHE A 232 3.05 8.49 -9.84
C PHE A 232 2.55 8.85 -11.25
N ASN A 233 2.23 10.12 -11.49
CA ASN A 233 1.77 10.57 -12.79
C ASN A 233 2.85 10.41 -13.88
N GLU A 234 4.12 10.59 -13.56
CA GLU A 234 5.22 10.38 -14.52
C GLU A 234 5.38 8.89 -14.83
N MET A 235 5.29 8.03 -13.83
CA MET A 235 5.29 6.57 -14.03
C MET A 235 4.11 6.11 -14.88
N LYS A 236 2.91 6.68 -14.70
CA LYS A 236 1.75 6.43 -15.56
C LYS A 236 1.99 6.87 -17.01
N ARG A 237 2.66 8.00 -17.26
CA ARG A 237 2.98 8.43 -18.63
C ARG A 237 3.90 7.44 -19.36
N ILE A 238 4.80 6.78 -18.63
CA ILE A 238 5.60 5.68 -19.19
C ILE A 238 4.69 4.50 -19.52
N LEU A 239 3.85 4.09 -18.58
CA LEU A 239 2.90 2.99 -18.76
C LEU A 239 1.92 3.25 -19.92
N ASP A 240 1.44 4.48 -20.07
CA ASP A 240 0.54 4.94 -21.15
C ASP A 240 1.11 4.68 -22.55
N LYS A 241 2.42 4.72 -22.69
CA LYS A 241 3.11 4.45 -23.97
C LYS A 241 3.34 2.97 -24.21
N GLU A 242 3.64 2.23 -23.15
CA GLU A 242 4.15 0.86 -23.27
C GLU A 242 3.06 -0.19 -23.08
N GLU A 243 2.06 0.09 -22.25
CA GLU A 243 0.97 -0.84 -21.90
C GLU A 243 -0.39 -0.12 -21.79
N PRO A 244 -0.86 0.63 -22.81
CA PRO A 244 -2.05 1.48 -22.69
C PRO A 244 -3.34 0.73 -22.35
N ASP A 245 -3.37 -0.60 -22.55
CA ASP A 245 -4.52 -1.48 -22.30
C ASP A 245 -4.90 -1.59 -20.82
N TYR A 246 -4.07 -1.14 -19.89
CA TYR A 246 -4.45 -1.15 -18.47
C TYR A 246 -5.65 -0.25 -18.15
N LYS A 247 -5.96 0.70 -19.06
CA LYS A 247 -7.08 1.65 -18.92
C LYS A 247 -8.45 1.08 -19.33
N ASP A 248 -8.45 -0.05 -20.04
CA ASP A 248 -9.65 -0.66 -20.61
C ASP A 248 -10.64 -1.16 -19.55
#